data_fdaf32e2788e5787ef9dc3a7c8c592cf
#
_entry.id   fdaf32e2788e5787ef9dc3a7c8c592cf
#
_cell.length_a   1.000
_cell.length_b   1.000
_cell.length_c   1.000
_cell.angle_alpha   90.00
_cell.angle_beta   90.00
_cell.angle_gamma   90.00
#
_symmetry.space_group_name_H-M   'P 1'
#
loop_
_entity.id
_entity.type
_entity.pdbx_description
1 polymer ?
#
loop_
_entity_poly.entity_id
_entity_poly.type
_entity_poly.pdbx_seq_one_letter_code
_entity_poly.pdbx_strand_id
1 'polypeptide(L)'
;RALASAGAEVVHAGLNPNGTYTTPDCDQRTALVSAMLVNNETGVIQDITAIAAAAHAAGALLCCDATAAIGRVPVDVTALGADLVAFSGHKFYAPPGCGVLWLRRGLALDPQIHGGGQERGLRSGTPNVPGLAGLAEAADAARQDLAARQMHLTACTTRLEAHLVAALPGLIIHGASAQRAPGTTMITLPGLPRGWLAQLVRVAASGGSACSSGEGSHVLRAMGVPAEQAQNALRLSLGLTTTADEVDAIADEVIRAAHRLLDQQ
;
A
#
# COMPACT_ATOMS: atom_id res chain seq x y z
N ARG A 1 16.74 7.94 -1.66
CA ARG A 1 18.17 8.07 -1.26
C ARG A 1 19.11 7.75 -2.41
N ALA A 2 19.01 6.58 -3.08
CA ALA A 2 19.91 6.22 -4.18
C ALA A 2 19.94 7.25 -5.32
N LEU A 3 18.78 7.74 -5.78
CA LEU A 3 18.68 8.79 -6.80
C LEU A 3 19.33 10.11 -6.33
N ALA A 4 19.06 10.53 -5.10
CA ALA A 4 19.69 11.73 -4.54
C ALA A 4 21.22 11.57 -4.42
N SER A 5 21.70 10.37 -4.04
CA SER A 5 23.15 10.07 -4.02
C SER A 5 23.77 10.07 -5.41
N ALA A 6 22.98 9.82 -6.45
CA ALA A 6 23.39 9.93 -7.85
C ALA A 6 23.29 11.35 -8.43
N GLY A 7 22.95 12.35 -7.60
CA GLY A 7 22.86 13.76 -8.00
C GLY A 7 21.49 14.18 -8.55
N ALA A 8 20.48 13.32 -8.49
CA ALA A 8 19.12 13.70 -8.87
C ALA A 8 18.45 14.53 -7.76
N GLU A 9 17.76 15.58 -8.14
CA GLU A 9 16.84 16.28 -7.25
C GLU A 9 15.58 15.41 -7.04
N VAL A 10 15.23 15.17 -5.78
CA VAL A 10 14.03 14.40 -5.42
C VAL A 10 13.01 15.34 -4.78
N VAL A 11 11.91 15.53 -5.47
CA VAL A 11 10.79 16.35 -4.99
C VAL A 11 9.65 15.42 -4.54
N HIS A 12 9.12 15.65 -3.34
CA HIS A 12 7.98 14.90 -2.83
C HIS A 12 6.68 15.64 -3.16
N ALA A 13 5.78 14.98 -3.90
CA ALA A 13 4.42 15.48 -4.10
C ALA A 13 3.64 15.47 -2.77
N GLY A 14 2.74 16.44 -2.61
CA GLY A 14 1.89 16.54 -1.43
C GLY A 14 0.79 15.49 -1.39
N LEU A 15 0.23 15.30 -0.20
CA LEU A 15 -0.99 14.53 0.03
C LEU A 15 -2.11 15.44 0.49
N ASN A 16 -3.31 15.21 0.00
CA ASN A 16 -4.53 15.76 0.55
C ASN A 16 -4.85 15.11 1.92
N PRO A 17 -5.63 15.75 2.79
CA PRO A 17 -6.02 15.16 4.07
C PRO A 17 -6.74 13.82 3.98
N ASN A 18 -7.39 13.53 2.86
CA ASN A 18 -8.03 12.24 2.59
C ASN A 18 -7.05 11.16 2.08
N GLY A 19 -5.75 11.47 1.94
CA GLY A 19 -4.70 10.54 1.52
C GLY A 19 -4.53 10.39 0.01
N THR A 20 -5.24 11.15 -0.81
CA THR A 20 -4.97 11.19 -2.26
C THR A 20 -3.79 12.09 -2.56
N TYR A 21 -3.03 11.78 -3.61
CA TYR A 21 -1.96 12.67 -4.06
C TYR A 21 -2.52 14.01 -4.59
N THR A 22 -1.80 15.08 -4.35
CA THR A 22 -1.95 16.29 -5.17
C THR A 22 -1.33 16.02 -6.54
N THR A 23 -1.85 16.64 -7.59
CA THR A 23 -1.24 16.56 -8.92
C THR A 23 0.22 17.02 -8.82
N PRO A 24 1.19 16.21 -9.29
CA PRO A 24 2.60 16.62 -9.21
C PRO A 24 2.85 17.84 -10.11
N ASP A 25 3.61 18.79 -9.58
CA ASP A 25 4.10 19.92 -10.37
C ASP A 25 5.35 19.46 -11.14
N CYS A 26 5.14 19.05 -12.39
CA CYS A 26 6.16 18.53 -13.28
C CYS A 26 6.60 19.63 -14.26
N ASP A 27 7.90 19.77 -14.46
CA ASP A 27 8.51 20.64 -15.45
C ASP A 27 9.43 19.87 -16.42
N GLN A 28 10.05 20.53 -17.36
CA GLN A 28 10.95 19.95 -18.36
C GLN A 28 12.21 19.29 -17.77
N ARG A 29 12.53 19.50 -16.49
CA ARG A 29 13.62 18.85 -15.77
C ARG A 29 13.17 17.56 -15.10
N THR A 30 11.86 17.32 -15.04
CA THR A 30 11.31 16.10 -14.43
C THR A 30 11.57 14.93 -15.36
N ALA A 31 12.40 13.99 -14.94
CA ALA A 31 12.72 12.79 -15.73
C ALA A 31 11.78 11.63 -15.40
N LEU A 32 11.38 11.50 -14.14
CA LEU A 32 10.60 10.36 -13.64
C LEU A 32 9.65 10.81 -12.52
N VAL A 33 8.40 10.41 -12.62
CA VAL A 33 7.43 10.43 -11.53
C VAL A 33 7.27 9.00 -10.99
N SER A 34 7.33 8.82 -9.68
CA SER A 34 7.06 7.53 -9.04
C SER A 34 5.88 7.67 -8.09
N ALA A 35 4.86 6.84 -8.28
CA ALA A 35 3.64 6.86 -7.48
C ALA A 35 3.15 5.44 -7.23
N MET A 36 2.52 5.20 -6.07
CA MET A 36 1.82 3.93 -5.81
C MET A 36 0.35 4.04 -6.21
N LEU A 37 -0.20 2.95 -6.77
CA LEU A 37 -1.63 2.89 -7.13
C LEU A 37 -2.52 2.80 -5.88
N VAL A 38 -2.11 2.01 -4.91
CA VAL A 38 -2.82 1.85 -3.62
C VAL A 38 -1.85 2.11 -2.49
N ASN A 39 -2.20 3.01 -1.60
CA ASN A 39 -1.39 3.25 -0.41
C ASN A 39 -1.45 2.04 0.53
N ASN A 40 -0.29 1.50 0.88
CA ASN A 40 -0.16 0.28 1.67
C ASN A 40 -0.50 0.44 3.17
N GLU A 41 -0.71 1.67 3.64
CA GLU A 41 -1.08 1.94 5.04
C GLU A 41 -2.57 2.26 5.16
N THR A 42 -3.08 3.18 4.34
CA THR A 42 -4.48 3.63 4.40
C THR A 42 -5.42 2.88 3.46
N GLY A 43 -4.88 2.18 2.47
CA GLY A 43 -5.66 1.57 1.40
C GLY A 43 -6.16 2.55 0.33
N VAL A 44 -5.89 3.85 0.43
CA VAL A 44 -6.37 4.86 -0.51
C VAL A 44 -5.86 4.58 -1.91
N ILE A 45 -6.80 4.58 -2.87
CA ILE A 45 -6.52 4.40 -4.30
C ILE A 45 -6.18 5.75 -4.91
N GLN A 46 -5.12 5.79 -5.71
CA GLN A 46 -4.63 7.01 -6.34
C GLN A 46 -5.06 7.10 -7.80
N ASP A 47 -5.33 8.29 -8.29
CA ASP A 47 -5.58 8.55 -9.71
C ASP A 47 -4.27 8.56 -10.51
N ILE A 48 -3.78 7.36 -10.82
CA ILE A 48 -2.54 7.17 -11.57
C ILE A 48 -2.68 7.73 -12.99
N THR A 49 -3.86 7.70 -13.58
CA THR A 49 -4.09 8.22 -14.93
C THR A 49 -3.87 9.73 -15.01
N ALA A 50 -4.38 10.48 -14.01
CA ALA A 50 -4.13 11.92 -13.93
C ALA A 50 -2.65 12.23 -13.70
N ILE A 51 -1.97 11.43 -12.85
CA ILE A 51 -0.53 11.58 -12.60
C ILE A 51 0.28 11.28 -13.86
N ALA A 52 -0.09 10.23 -14.62
CA ALA A 52 0.54 9.88 -15.88
C ALA A 52 0.42 11.02 -16.90
N ALA A 53 -0.78 11.60 -17.01
CA ALA A 53 -1.00 12.73 -17.92
C ALA A 53 -0.12 13.94 -17.55
N ALA A 54 0.00 14.27 -16.27
CA ALA A 54 0.87 15.36 -15.81
C ALA A 54 2.36 15.07 -16.08
N ALA A 55 2.82 13.85 -15.80
CA ALA A 55 4.20 13.44 -16.08
C ALA A 55 4.52 13.52 -17.58
N HIS A 56 3.65 12.95 -18.43
CA HIS A 56 3.86 12.93 -19.88
C HIS A 56 3.78 14.32 -20.51
N ALA A 57 2.94 15.22 -19.99
CA ALA A 57 2.90 16.61 -20.43
C ALA A 57 4.24 17.35 -20.23
N ALA A 58 5.01 16.93 -19.22
CA ALA A 58 6.36 17.45 -18.95
C ALA A 58 7.47 16.65 -19.67
N GLY A 59 7.13 15.57 -20.41
CA GLY A 59 8.09 14.66 -21.02
C GLY A 59 8.72 13.64 -20.06
N ALA A 60 8.20 13.54 -18.85
CA ALA A 60 8.66 12.60 -17.83
C ALA A 60 8.02 11.21 -18.01
N LEU A 61 8.68 10.17 -17.48
CA LEU A 61 8.13 8.83 -17.37
C LEU A 61 7.36 8.66 -16.05
N LEU A 62 6.36 7.75 -16.05
CA LEU A 62 5.68 7.33 -14.83
C LEU A 62 6.03 5.89 -14.44
N CYS A 63 6.56 5.71 -13.25
CA CYS A 63 6.71 4.41 -12.58
C CYS A 63 5.62 4.24 -11.54
N CYS A 64 4.75 3.25 -11.72
CA CYS A 64 3.67 2.92 -10.79
C CYS A 64 4.03 1.71 -9.93
N ASP A 65 3.98 1.87 -8.61
CA ASP A 65 4.01 0.75 -7.67
C ASP A 65 2.57 0.22 -7.47
N ALA A 66 2.29 -0.96 -8.01
CA ALA A 66 1.01 -1.65 -7.87
C ALA A 66 1.03 -2.76 -6.79
N THR A 67 2.06 -2.81 -5.95
CA THR A 67 2.27 -3.90 -4.97
C THR A 67 1.08 -4.11 -4.04
N ALA A 68 0.44 -3.03 -3.56
CA ALA A 68 -0.72 -3.12 -2.69
C ALA A 68 -2.05 -3.22 -3.46
N ALA A 69 -2.03 -3.13 -4.80
CA ALA A 69 -3.19 -3.13 -5.68
C ALA A 69 -3.55 -4.53 -6.21
N ILE A 70 -2.53 -5.32 -6.59
CA ILE A 70 -2.75 -6.64 -7.22
C ILE A 70 -3.61 -7.55 -6.32
N GLY A 71 -4.66 -8.12 -6.91
CA GLY A 71 -5.60 -9.00 -6.22
C GLY A 71 -6.59 -8.30 -5.29
N ARG A 72 -6.58 -6.95 -5.24
CA ARG A 72 -7.51 -6.13 -4.46
C ARG A 72 -8.32 -5.17 -5.30
N VAL A 73 -7.72 -4.60 -6.34
CA VAL A 73 -8.38 -3.71 -7.31
C VAL A 73 -7.99 -4.11 -8.73
N PRO A 74 -8.77 -3.73 -9.76
CA PRO A 74 -8.37 -3.94 -11.15
C PRO A 74 -7.07 -3.18 -11.45
N VAL A 75 -6.15 -3.83 -12.13
CA VAL A 75 -4.90 -3.22 -12.60
C VAL A 75 -4.74 -3.52 -14.09
N ASP A 76 -4.98 -2.51 -14.91
CA ASP A 76 -4.72 -2.53 -16.34
C ASP A 76 -3.59 -1.56 -16.64
N VAL A 77 -2.43 -2.08 -16.98
CA VAL A 77 -1.21 -1.29 -17.21
C VAL A 77 -1.36 -0.29 -18.36
N THR A 78 -2.20 -0.60 -19.34
CA THR A 78 -2.49 0.30 -20.47
C THR A 78 -3.41 1.43 -20.04
N ALA A 79 -4.48 1.11 -19.31
CA ALA A 79 -5.43 2.11 -18.81
C ALA A 79 -4.79 3.06 -17.78
N LEU A 80 -3.84 2.59 -16.99
CA LEU A 80 -3.08 3.43 -16.05
C LEU A 80 -2.21 4.48 -16.76
N GLY A 81 -1.84 4.25 -18.02
CA GLY A 81 -0.90 5.13 -18.73
C GLY A 81 0.52 5.10 -18.16
N ALA A 82 0.87 4.11 -17.35
CA ALA A 82 2.20 4.02 -16.76
C ALA A 82 3.23 3.52 -17.79
N ASP A 83 4.48 3.97 -17.63
CA ASP A 83 5.62 3.51 -18.45
C ASP A 83 6.31 2.30 -17.81
N LEU A 84 6.31 2.26 -16.48
CA LEU A 84 6.81 1.14 -15.67
C LEU A 84 5.75 0.80 -14.62
N VAL A 85 5.53 -0.51 -14.41
CA VAL A 85 4.68 -0.98 -13.29
C VAL A 85 5.43 -2.05 -12.52
N ALA A 86 5.60 -1.82 -11.22
CA ALA A 86 6.29 -2.76 -10.33
C ALA A 86 5.30 -3.37 -9.33
N PHE A 87 5.46 -4.65 -9.02
CA PHE A 87 4.74 -5.28 -7.92
C PHE A 87 5.45 -6.50 -7.36
N SER A 88 5.13 -6.86 -6.12
CA SER A 88 5.73 -7.96 -5.40
C SER A 88 4.73 -9.09 -5.18
N GLY A 89 5.11 -10.31 -5.56
CA GLY A 89 4.23 -11.48 -5.57
C GLY A 89 3.66 -11.86 -4.21
N HIS A 90 4.46 -11.75 -3.14
CA HIS A 90 4.02 -12.13 -1.79
C HIS A 90 2.85 -11.30 -1.24
N LYS A 91 2.48 -10.18 -1.88
CA LYS A 91 1.33 -9.38 -1.49
C LYS A 91 0.00 -9.92 -2.00
N PHE A 92 0.04 -10.85 -2.93
CA PHE A 92 -1.16 -11.54 -3.46
C PHE A 92 -1.01 -13.07 -3.45
N TYR A 93 -0.28 -13.57 -2.43
CA TYR A 93 -0.14 -14.99 -2.07
C TYR A 93 0.83 -15.81 -2.94
N ALA A 94 1.67 -15.17 -3.74
CA ALA A 94 2.79 -15.87 -4.37
C ALA A 94 3.92 -16.15 -3.34
N PRO A 95 4.83 -17.09 -3.62
CA PRO A 95 6.01 -17.29 -2.82
C PRO A 95 6.84 -16.01 -2.67
N PRO A 96 7.43 -15.75 -1.49
CA PRO A 96 8.29 -14.59 -1.30
C PRO A 96 9.55 -14.68 -2.17
N GLY A 97 10.13 -13.52 -2.48
CA GLY A 97 11.36 -13.42 -3.28
C GLY A 97 11.16 -13.24 -4.79
N CYS A 98 9.90 -13.22 -5.26
CA CYS A 98 9.56 -12.94 -6.66
C CYS A 98 8.76 -11.65 -6.77
N GLY A 99 9.08 -10.88 -7.79
CA GLY A 99 8.36 -9.66 -8.18
C GLY A 99 8.40 -9.47 -9.69
N VAL A 100 7.67 -8.49 -10.16
CA VAL A 100 7.54 -8.17 -11.58
C VAL A 100 7.84 -6.69 -11.79
N LEU A 101 8.57 -6.40 -12.88
CA LEU A 101 8.66 -5.08 -13.47
C LEU A 101 8.11 -5.18 -14.90
N TRP A 102 6.96 -4.58 -15.15
CA TRP A 102 6.43 -4.38 -16.48
C TRP A 102 6.98 -3.09 -17.09
N LEU A 103 7.38 -3.16 -18.34
CA LEU A 103 7.89 -2.02 -19.10
C LEU A 103 7.01 -1.79 -20.32
N ARG A 104 6.65 -0.54 -20.58
CA ARG A 104 6.00 -0.14 -21.83
C ARG A 104 6.90 -0.51 -23.02
N ARG A 105 6.29 -1.07 -24.05
CA ARG A 105 7.04 -1.46 -25.25
C ARG A 105 7.81 -0.27 -25.84
N GLY A 106 9.08 -0.47 -26.15
CA GLY A 106 9.97 0.55 -26.69
C GLY A 106 10.72 1.37 -25.63
N LEU A 107 10.42 1.19 -24.36
CA LEU A 107 11.20 1.81 -23.29
C LEU A 107 12.51 1.05 -23.10
N ALA A 108 13.64 1.78 -23.16
CA ALA A 108 14.95 1.24 -22.83
C ALA A 108 15.21 1.35 -21.32
N LEU A 109 15.79 0.31 -20.75
CA LEU A 109 16.20 0.28 -19.35
C LEU A 109 17.58 -0.39 -19.26
N ASP A 110 18.52 0.28 -18.62
CA ASP A 110 19.83 -0.30 -18.35
C ASP A 110 19.76 -1.32 -17.21
N PRO A 111 20.37 -2.51 -17.38
CA PRO A 111 20.38 -3.54 -16.35
C PRO A 111 21.16 -3.09 -15.12
N GLN A 112 20.62 -3.36 -13.93
CA GLN A 112 21.31 -3.16 -12.65
C GLN A 112 22.18 -4.38 -12.28
N ILE A 113 21.84 -5.56 -12.80
CA ILE A 113 22.54 -6.83 -12.54
C ILE A 113 22.98 -7.38 -13.88
N HIS A 114 24.29 -7.31 -14.11
CA HIS A 114 24.94 -7.77 -15.34
C HIS A 114 25.34 -9.25 -15.26
N GLY A 115 25.47 -9.93 -16.40
CA GLY A 115 25.92 -11.33 -16.49
C GLY A 115 25.40 -12.05 -17.73
N GLY A 116 24.72 -13.18 -17.56
CA GLY A 116 24.36 -14.12 -18.64
C GLY A 116 23.19 -13.71 -19.54
N GLY A 117 22.66 -12.49 -19.43
CA GLY A 117 21.65 -11.97 -20.35
C GLY A 117 20.23 -12.48 -20.12
N GLN A 118 19.94 -13.10 -18.99
CA GLN A 118 18.56 -13.51 -18.63
C GLN A 118 17.61 -12.30 -18.58
N GLU A 119 16.31 -12.56 -18.58
CA GLU A 119 15.25 -11.53 -18.63
C GLU A 119 15.49 -10.51 -19.76
N ARG A 120 15.82 -10.99 -20.96
CA ARG A 120 16.11 -10.14 -22.14
C ARG A 120 17.29 -9.19 -21.93
N GLY A 121 18.26 -9.56 -21.08
CA GLY A 121 19.39 -8.72 -20.73
C GLY A 121 19.15 -7.72 -19.61
N LEU A 122 17.93 -7.61 -19.10
CA LEU A 122 17.55 -6.60 -18.10
C LEU A 122 17.90 -7.03 -16.66
N ARG A 123 17.96 -8.32 -16.39
CA ARG A 123 18.28 -8.85 -15.06
C ARG A 123 18.97 -10.22 -15.17
N SER A 124 20.25 -10.25 -15.06
CA SER A 124 21.03 -11.46 -15.16
C SER A 124 20.97 -12.32 -13.90
N GLY A 125 21.28 -13.60 -14.05
CA GLY A 125 21.23 -14.64 -13.01
C GLY A 125 20.20 -15.71 -13.33
N THR A 126 20.44 -16.94 -12.90
CA THR A 126 19.53 -18.07 -13.10
C THR A 126 18.16 -17.76 -12.54
N PRO A 127 17.07 -17.87 -13.34
CA PRO A 127 15.71 -17.59 -12.86
C PRO A 127 15.30 -18.54 -11.72
N ASN A 128 14.59 -18.01 -10.73
CA ASN A 128 13.95 -18.81 -9.69
C ASN A 128 12.67 -19.46 -10.25
N VAL A 129 12.83 -20.52 -11.04
CA VAL A 129 11.71 -21.16 -11.74
C VAL A 129 10.56 -21.60 -10.82
N PRO A 130 10.83 -22.25 -9.65
CA PRO A 130 9.73 -22.60 -8.72
C PRO A 130 8.96 -21.35 -8.21
N GLY A 131 9.69 -20.29 -7.85
CA GLY A 131 9.07 -19.04 -7.40
C GLY A 131 8.28 -18.34 -8.48
N LEU A 132 8.76 -18.36 -9.74
CA LEU A 132 8.06 -17.78 -10.90
C LEU A 132 6.81 -18.59 -11.27
N ALA A 133 6.84 -19.91 -11.16
CA ALA A 133 5.65 -20.76 -11.35
C ALA A 133 4.58 -20.44 -10.31
N GLY A 134 4.97 -20.34 -9.03
CA GLY A 134 4.04 -19.92 -7.97
C GLY A 134 3.53 -18.48 -8.14
N LEU A 135 4.36 -17.58 -8.67
CA LEU A 135 3.95 -16.19 -9.00
C LEU A 135 2.88 -16.18 -10.11
N ALA A 136 3.07 -16.99 -11.16
CA ALA A 136 2.12 -17.10 -12.27
C ALA A 136 0.77 -17.64 -11.79
N GLU A 137 0.76 -18.71 -11.01
CA GLU A 137 -0.45 -19.30 -10.42
C GLU A 137 -1.19 -18.29 -9.53
N ALA A 138 -0.46 -17.59 -8.65
CA ALA A 138 -1.06 -16.57 -7.79
C ALA A 138 -1.64 -15.38 -8.59
N ALA A 139 -0.98 -14.99 -9.69
CA ALA A 139 -1.46 -13.91 -10.57
C ALA A 139 -2.73 -14.34 -11.32
N ASP A 140 -2.79 -15.56 -11.82
CA ASP A 140 -3.99 -16.11 -12.47
C ASP A 140 -5.16 -16.20 -11.51
N ALA A 141 -4.95 -16.75 -10.31
CA ALA A 141 -5.96 -16.79 -9.26
C ALA A 141 -6.42 -15.36 -8.85
N ALA A 142 -5.49 -14.41 -8.72
CA ALA A 142 -5.83 -13.02 -8.41
C ALA A 142 -6.70 -12.38 -9.50
N ARG A 143 -6.46 -12.70 -10.77
CA ARG A 143 -7.22 -12.20 -11.91
C ARG A 143 -8.60 -12.84 -12.00
N GLN A 144 -8.69 -14.17 -11.86
CA GLN A 144 -9.94 -14.94 -12.00
C GLN A 144 -10.91 -14.64 -10.87
N ASP A 145 -10.41 -14.54 -9.64
CA ASP A 145 -11.22 -14.41 -8.43
C ASP A 145 -11.38 -12.96 -7.97
N LEU A 146 -10.93 -11.95 -8.74
CA LEU A 146 -10.84 -10.56 -8.27
C LEU A 146 -12.15 -10.06 -7.67
N ALA A 147 -13.29 -10.30 -8.33
CA ALA A 147 -14.59 -9.85 -7.84
C ALA A 147 -14.97 -10.51 -6.50
N ALA A 148 -14.74 -11.81 -6.37
CA ALA A 148 -14.99 -12.55 -5.13
C ALA A 148 -14.08 -12.07 -3.99
N ARG A 149 -12.80 -11.82 -4.28
CA ARG A 149 -11.83 -11.27 -3.33
C ARG A 149 -12.24 -9.89 -2.84
N GLN A 150 -12.66 -9.02 -3.76
CA GLN A 150 -13.14 -7.68 -3.42
C GLN A 150 -14.38 -7.74 -2.54
N MET A 151 -15.36 -8.56 -2.91
CA MET A 151 -16.59 -8.72 -2.13
C MET A 151 -16.31 -9.22 -0.71
N HIS A 152 -15.50 -10.27 -0.57
CA HIS A 152 -15.11 -10.82 0.72
C HIS A 152 -14.37 -9.80 1.59
N LEU A 153 -13.30 -9.20 1.06
CA LEU A 153 -12.48 -8.24 1.80
C LEU A 153 -13.27 -6.97 2.15
N THR A 154 -14.18 -6.53 1.28
CA THR A 154 -15.07 -5.39 1.57
C THR A 154 -16.00 -5.72 2.73
N ALA A 155 -16.65 -6.90 2.71
CA ALA A 155 -17.52 -7.33 3.79
C ALA A 155 -16.77 -7.38 5.13
N CYS A 156 -15.58 -7.99 5.15
CA CYS A 156 -14.75 -8.07 6.35
C CYS A 156 -14.30 -6.68 6.84
N THR A 157 -13.86 -5.79 5.94
CA THR A 157 -13.41 -4.44 6.30
C THR A 157 -14.57 -3.60 6.84
N THR A 158 -15.71 -3.61 6.18
CA THR A 158 -16.91 -2.89 6.62
C THR A 158 -17.39 -3.37 8.00
N ARG A 159 -17.41 -4.70 8.23
CA ARG A 159 -17.76 -5.27 9.53
C ARG A 159 -16.81 -4.81 10.63
N LEU A 160 -15.50 -4.88 10.39
CA LEU A 160 -14.47 -4.45 11.33
C LEU A 160 -14.63 -2.96 11.68
N GLU A 161 -14.72 -2.10 10.68
CA GLU A 161 -14.84 -0.66 10.87
C GLU A 161 -16.12 -0.28 11.59
N ALA A 162 -17.25 -0.89 11.22
CA ALA A 162 -18.53 -0.66 11.90
C ALA A 162 -18.50 -1.04 13.38
N HIS A 163 -17.88 -2.18 13.71
CA HIS A 163 -17.75 -2.65 15.09
C HIS A 163 -16.87 -1.71 15.93
N LEU A 164 -15.73 -1.29 15.37
CA LEU A 164 -14.81 -0.36 16.04
C LEU A 164 -15.43 1.02 16.25
N VAL A 165 -16.10 1.57 15.23
CA VAL A 165 -16.74 2.90 15.32
C VAL A 165 -17.88 2.90 16.34
N ALA A 166 -18.67 1.83 16.41
CA ALA A 166 -19.77 1.72 17.37
C ALA A 166 -19.29 1.67 18.82
N ALA A 167 -18.15 1.05 19.08
CA ALA A 167 -17.63 0.84 20.43
C ALA A 167 -16.62 1.89 20.92
N LEU A 168 -16.00 2.63 19.99
CA LEU A 168 -14.93 3.58 20.29
C LEU A 168 -15.27 4.99 19.79
N PRO A 169 -16.04 5.78 20.58
CA PRO A 169 -16.35 7.17 20.22
C PRO A 169 -15.09 8.00 19.95
N GLY A 170 -15.04 8.73 18.85
CA GLY A 170 -13.89 9.53 18.46
C GLY A 170 -12.82 8.75 17.66
N LEU A 171 -13.06 7.48 17.32
CA LEU A 171 -12.19 6.72 16.42
C LEU A 171 -12.12 7.40 15.05
N ILE A 172 -10.91 7.56 14.55
CA ILE A 172 -10.63 8.14 13.23
C ILE A 172 -10.18 7.02 12.29
N ILE A 173 -10.88 6.86 11.16
CA ILE A 173 -10.46 5.99 10.07
C ILE A 173 -9.81 6.86 8.99
N HIS A 174 -8.51 6.72 8.81
CA HIS A 174 -7.75 7.52 7.85
C HIS A 174 -8.06 7.12 6.41
N GLY A 175 -8.30 8.11 5.56
CA GLY A 175 -8.68 7.91 4.17
C GLY A 175 -10.15 7.50 3.95
N ALA A 176 -11.01 7.53 4.98
CA ALA A 176 -12.42 7.12 4.87
C ALA A 176 -13.23 7.91 3.83
N SER A 177 -12.85 9.15 3.54
CA SER A 177 -13.51 9.99 2.53
C SER A 177 -12.97 9.80 1.11
N ALA A 178 -11.97 8.94 0.92
CA ALA A 178 -11.44 8.58 -0.39
C ALA A 178 -11.85 7.15 -0.78
N GLN A 179 -11.71 6.82 -2.07
CA GLN A 179 -11.84 5.44 -2.51
C GLN A 179 -10.68 4.60 -1.97
N ARG A 180 -10.99 3.46 -1.35
CA ARG A 180 -10.00 2.56 -0.75
C ARG A 180 -10.08 1.15 -1.31
N ALA A 181 -8.92 0.53 -1.47
CA ALA A 181 -8.83 -0.90 -1.71
C ALA A 181 -9.27 -1.66 -0.45
N PRO A 182 -10.07 -2.74 -0.58
CA PRO A 182 -10.56 -3.48 0.56
C PRO A 182 -9.45 -4.28 1.25
N GLY A 183 -9.68 -4.64 2.50
CA GLY A 183 -8.78 -5.47 3.31
C GLY A 183 -7.68 -4.70 4.04
N THR A 184 -7.72 -3.37 4.04
CA THR A 184 -6.78 -2.55 4.83
C THR A 184 -7.53 -1.38 5.46
N THR A 185 -7.37 -1.19 6.76
CA THR A 185 -7.84 0.00 7.46
C THR A 185 -6.75 0.55 8.37
N MET A 186 -6.64 1.87 8.42
CA MET A 186 -5.71 2.62 9.25
C MET A 186 -6.51 3.49 10.19
N ILE A 187 -6.37 3.24 11.48
CA ILE A 187 -7.16 3.92 12.52
C ILE A 187 -6.27 4.64 13.52
N THR A 188 -6.82 5.68 14.13
CA THR A 188 -6.28 6.34 15.32
C THR A 188 -7.42 6.59 16.30
N LEU A 189 -7.20 6.31 17.57
CA LEU A 189 -8.06 6.74 18.66
C LEU A 189 -7.30 7.78 19.49
N PRO A 190 -7.72 9.06 19.47
CA PRO A 190 -7.11 10.08 20.31
C PRO A 190 -7.16 9.71 21.80
N GLY A 191 -6.14 10.09 22.55
CA GLY A 191 -6.06 9.79 23.99
C GLY A 191 -5.34 8.48 24.32
N LEU A 192 -5.11 7.58 23.37
CA LEU A 192 -4.33 6.37 23.66
C LEU A 192 -2.85 6.70 23.83
N PRO A 193 -2.17 6.09 24.80
CA PRO A 193 -0.75 6.32 25.04
C PRO A 193 0.13 5.72 23.94
N ARG A 194 1.34 6.26 23.80
CA ARG A 194 2.32 5.70 22.86
C ARG A 194 2.63 4.25 23.20
N GLY A 195 2.68 3.40 22.19
CA GLY A 195 2.99 1.98 22.34
C GLY A 195 1.81 1.10 22.77
N TRP A 196 0.59 1.64 22.78
CA TRP A 196 -0.62 0.88 23.12
C TRP A 196 -0.79 -0.40 22.28
N LEU A 197 -0.23 -0.43 21.09
CA LEU A 197 -0.20 -1.62 20.21
C LEU A 197 0.39 -2.86 20.89
N ALA A 198 1.30 -2.70 21.84
CA ALA A 198 1.87 -3.80 22.62
C ALA A 198 0.83 -4.51 23.52
N GLN A 199 -0.35 -3.92 23.70
CA GLN A 199 -1.46 -4.53 24.43
C GLN A 199 -2.27 -5.52 23.56
N LEU A 200 -2.03 -5.53 22.24
CA LEU A 200 -2.66 -6.47 21.32
C LEU A 200 -1.85 -7.78 21.34
N VAL A 201 -2.36 -8.77 22.02
CA VAL A 201 -1.64 -10.06 22.25
C VAL A 201 -2.01 -11.10 21.19
N ARG A 202 -3.27 -11.08 20.71
CA ARG A 202 -3.84 -12.09 19.80
C ARG A 202 -3.99 -11.59 18.37
N VAL A 203 -3.73 -10.30 18.13
CA VAL A 203 -3.87 -9.65 16.83
C VAL A 203 -2.51 -9.21 16.32
N ALA A 204 -2.10 -9.74 15.18
CA ALA A 204 -0.92 -9.27 14.48
C ALA A 204 -1.26 -7.97 13.72
N ALA A 205 -0.81 -6.85 14.24
CA ALA A 205 -1.06 -5.53 13.69
C ALA A 205 0.21 -4.66 13.68
N SER A 206 0.18 -3.52 13.02
CA SER A 206 1.34 -2.62 12.97
C SER A 206 0.92 -1.15 13.03
N GLY A 207 1.82 -0.29 13.49
CA GLY A 207 1.62 1.17 13.53
C GLY A 207 1.87 1.89 12.20
N GLY A 208 2.07 1.15 11.10
CA GLY A 208 2.37 1.73 9.79
C GLY A 208 2.98 0.70 8.84
N SER A 209 3.85 1.11 7.93
CA SER A 209 4.55 0.17 7.06
C SER A 209 5.58 -0.67 7.85
N ALA A 210 5.82 -1.91 7.42
CA ALA A 210 6.79 -2.82 8.05
C ALA A 210 8.24 -2.25 8.07
N CYS A 211 8.51 -1.25 7.25
CA CYS A 211 9.82 -0.62 7.11
C CYS A 211 9.98 0.68 7.93
N SER A 212 8.95 1.09 8.71
CA SER A 212 9.02 2.31 9.51
C SER A 212 9.76 2.06 10.84
N SER A 213 10.82 2.83 11.08
CA SER A 213 11.68 2.75 12.27
C SER A 213 11.11 3.54 13.45
N GLY A 214 9.99 3.14 14.05
CA GLY A 214 9.55 3.68 15.37
C GLY A 214 9.03 5.13 15.43
N GLU A 215 9.11 5.90 14.35
CA GLU A 215 8.67 7.30 14.29
C GLU A 215 7.18 7.50 13.97
N GLY A 216 6.41 6.41 13.91
CA GLY A 216 5.01 6.43 13.47
C GLY A 216 4.85 6.49 11.94
N SER A 217 3.62 6.59 11.48
CA SER A 217 3.30 6.62 10.05
C SER A 217 3.74 7.93 9.39
N HIS A 218 4.68 7.83 8.45
CA HIS A 218 5.06 8.97 7.61
C HIS A 218 3.95 9.39 6.64
N VAL A 219 3.08 8.43 6.24
CA VAL A 219 1.92 8.68 5.39
C VAL A 219 0.93 9.59 6.13
N LEU A 220 0.57 9.25 7.36
CA LEU A 220 -0.35 10.06 8.16
C LEU A 220 0.21 11.46 8.42
N ARG A 221 1.51 11.58 8.68
CA ARG A 221 2.16 12.89 8.82
C ARG A 221 2.06 13.71 7.53
N ALA A 222 2.26 13.09 6.38
CA ALA A 222 2.10 13.76 5.08
C ALA A 222 0.65 14.15 4.78
N MET A 223 -0.34 13.44 5.36
CA MET A 223 -1.76 13.81 5.33
C MET A 223 -2.13 14.94 6.30
N GLY A 224 -1.18 15.45 7.08
CA GLY A 224 -1.42 16.51 8.08
C GLY A 224 -1.91 16.00 9.44
N VAL A 225 -1.89 14.69 9.68
CA VAL A 225 -2.24 14.11 10.99
C VAL A 225 -1.18 14.50 12.03
N PRO A 226 -1.58 14.98 13.22
CA PRO A 226 -0.66 15.32 14.28
C PRO A 226 0.32 14.17 14.61
N ALA A 227 1.58 14.51 14.90
CA ALA A 227 2.64 13.52 15.09
C ALA A 227 2.30 12.48 16.19
N GLU A 228 1.68 12.91 17.28
CA GLU A 228 1.23 12.02 18.35
C GLU A 228 0.21 10.99 17.86
N GLN A 229 -0.79 11.43 17.10
CA GLN A 229 -1.80 10.54 16.53
C GLN A 229 -1.18 9.59 15.48
N ALA A 230 -0.26 10.10 14.65
CA ALA A 230 0.44 9.27 13.67
C ALA A 230 1.33 8.19 14.32
N GLN A 231 1.87 8.44 15.51
CA GLN A 231 2.64 7.47 16.30
C GLN A 231 1.76 6.38 16.94
N ASN A 232 0.50 6.72 17.24
CA ASN A 232 -0.47 5.84 17.89
C ASN A 232 -1.43 5.16 16.91
N ALA A 233 -1.21 5.35 15.61
CA ALA A 233 -2.02 4.75 14.59
C ALA A 233 -1.85 3.23 14.53
N LEU A 234 -2.94 2.54 14.23
CA LEU A 234 -3.01 1.09 14.06
C LEU A 234 -3.45 0.76 12.63
N ARG A 235 -2.62 0.00 11.91
CA ARG A 235 -3.01 -0.62 10.65
C ARG A 235 -3.47 -2.05 10.88
N LEU A 236 -4.68 -2.36 10.46
CA LEU A 236 -5.24 -3.69 10.39
C LEU A 236 -5.32 -4.12 8.92
N SER A 237 -4.83 -5.32 8.62
CA SER A 237 -4.81 -5.87 7.27
C SER A 237 -5.45 -7.25 7.28
N LEU A 238 -6.55 -7.40 6.53
CA LEU A 238 -7.33 -8.62 6.44
C LEU A 238 -6.91 -9.42 5.20
N GLY A 239 -6.93 -10.73 5.32
CA GLY A 239 -6.60 -11.67 4.25
C GLY A 239 -7.82 -12.38 3.66
N LEU A 240 -7.59 -13.14 2.60
CA LEU A 240 -8.65 -13.91 1.92
C LEU A 240 -9.23 -15.04 2.79
N THR A 241 -8.48 -15.49 3.78
CA THR A 241 -8.91 -16.55 4.71
C THR A 241 -9.52 -15.99 5.99
N THR A 242 -9.55 -14.67 6.15
CA THR A 242 -10.12 -14.04 7.36
C THR A 242 -11.62 -14.28 7.41
N THR A 243 -12.09 -14.91 8.48
CA THR A 243 -13.51 -15.22 8.71
C THR A 243 -14.23 -14.05 9.43
N ALA A 244 -15.56 -14.08 9.42
CA ALA A 244 -16.36 -13.10 10.17
C ALA A 244 -16.09 -13.15 11.67
N ASP A 245 -15.94 -14.35 12.23
CA ASP A 245 -15.66 -14.56 13.66
C ASP A 245 -14.27 -14.02 14.05
N GLU A 246 -13.28 -14.17 13.15
CA GLU A 246 -11.97 -13.58 13.36
C GLU A 246 -12.01 -12.05 13.28
N VAL A 247 -12.82 -11.47 12.40
CA VAL A 247 -13.05 -10.03 12.33
C VAL A 247 -13.63 -9.50 13.64
N ASP A 248 -14.63 -10.19 14.21
CA ASP A 248 -15.21 -9.81 15.49
C ASP A 248 -14.18 -9.94 16.64
N ALA A 249 -13.41 -11.04 16.65
CA ALA A 249 -12.37 -11.24 17.66
C ALA A 249 -11.27 -10.16 17.58
N ILE A 250 -10.90 -9.71 16.38
CA ILE A 250 -9.96 -8.60 16.16
C ILE A 250 -10.55 -7.30 16.72
N ALA A 251 -11.80 -6.98 16.38
CA ALA A 251 -12.48 -5.78 16.88
C ALA A 251 -12.55 -5.78 18.40
N ASP A 252 -12.98 -6.87 19.00
CA ASP A 252 -13.10 -7.04 20.45
C ASP A 252 -11.76 -6.87 21.17
N GLU A 253 -10.66 -7.37 20.61
CA GLU A 253 -9.34 -7.20 21.23
C GLU A 253 -8.88 -5.75 21.19
N VAL A 254 -9.06 -5.06 20.05
CA VAL A 254 -8.75 -3.64 19.90
C VAL A 254 -9.57 -2.80 20.88
N ILE A 255 -10.88 -3.06 20.98
CA ILE A 255 -11.80 -2.38 21.90
C ILE A 255 -11.39 -2.58 23.35
N ARG A 256 -11.14 -3.84 23.76
CA ARG A 256 -10.70 -4.14 25.13
C ARG A 256 -9.36 -3.49 25.48
N ALA A 257 -8.42 -3.45 24.55
CA ALA A 257 -7.13 -2.80 24.76
C ALA A 257 -7.29 -1.28 24.92
N ALA A 258 -8.14 -0.65 24.09
CA ALA A 258 -8.42 0.77 24.15
C ALA A 258 -9.09 1.16 25.48
N HIS A 259 -10.17 0.49 25.87
CA HIS A 259 -10.90 0.79 27.12
C HIS A 259 -9.99 0.65 28.33
N ARG A 260 -9.22 -0.44 28.45
CA ARG A 260 -8.28 -0.61 29.58
C ARG A 260 -7.31 0.55 29.76
N LEU A 261 -6.89 1.18 28.68
CA LEU A 261 -5.92 2.28 28.75
C LEU A 261 -6.57 3.64 28.94
N LEU A 262 -7.80 3.84 28.44
CA LEU A 262 -8.57 5.06 28.67
C LEU A 262 -9.09 5.13 30.12
N ASP A 263 -9.49 4.00 30.71
CA ASP A 263 -9.96 3.90 32.10
C ASP A 263 -8.85 4.11 33.14
N GLN A 264 -7.57 4.07 32.73
CA GLN A 264 -6.41 4.27 33.59
C GLN A 264 -5.91 5.72 33.64
N GLN A 265 -6.53 6.61 32.85
CA GLN A 265 -6.21 8.05 32.80
C GLN A 265 -7.14 8.87 33.68
#